data_b1e7b530b83f224151798319acfbe37d
#
_entry.id   b1e7b530b83f224151798319acfbe37d
#
_cell.length_a   1.000
_cell.length_b   1.000
_cell.length_c   1.000
_cell.angle_alpha   90.00
_cell.angle_beta   90.00
_cell.angle_gamma   90.00
#
_symmetry.space_group_name_H-M   'P 1'
#
loop_
_entity.id
_entity.type
_entity.pdbx_description
1 polymer ?
#
loop_
_entity_poly.entity_id
_entity_poly.type
_entity_poly.pdbx_seq_one_letter_code
_entity_poly.pdbx_strand_id
1 'polypeptide(L)' 'MRRRRVTVTVPPAALEAAERDVGAGRAPSVSAWVGAAMEEKAHRETLKELLAEIRGEIGPATEEETRWARSVLGL' A
#
# COMPACT_ATOMS: atom_id res chain seq x y z
N MET A 1 -14.70 -11.02 7.61
CA MET A 1 -13.58 -10.43 8.37
C MET A 1 -14.12 -9.45 9.40
N ARG A 2 -13.65 -9.57 10.65
CA ARG A 2 -14.04 -8.62 11.69
C ARG A 2 -13.35 -7.30 11.50
N ARG A 3 -14.12 -6.22 11.54
CA ARG A 3 -13.59 -4.86 11.56
C ARG A 3 -13.45 -4.41 13.01
N ARG A 4 -12.34 -3.77 13.31
CA ARG A 4 -12.09 -3.17 14.62
C ARG A 4 -12.09 -1.66 14.50
N ARG A 5 -12.64 -1.00 15.51
CA ARG A 5 -12.58 0.46 15.56
C ARG A 5 -11.26 0.88 16.18
N VAL A 6 -10.54 1.74 15.49
CA VAL A 6 -9.30 2.35 16.00
C VAL A 6 -9.34 3.85 15.76
N THR A 7 -8.68 4.60 16.64
CA THR A 7 -8.54 6.05 16.48
C THR A 7 -7.09 6.34 16.11
N VAL A 8 -6.90 7.07 15.02
CA VAL A 8 -5.58 7.42 14.51
C VAL A 8 -5.52 8.92 14.21
N THR A 9 -4.34 9.48 14.31
CA THR A 9 -4.06 10.85 13.88
C THR A 9 -3.44 10.77 12.48
N VAL A 10 -4.00 11.50 11.52
CA VAL A 10 -3.55 11.48 10.13
C VAL A 10 -3.20 12.89 9.68
N PRO A 11 -2.27 13.05 8.73
CA PRO A 11 -1.97 14.34 8.13
C PRO A 11 -3.21 14.92 7.44
N PRO A 12 -3.42 16.24 7.49
CA PRO A 12 -4.56 16.89 6.81
C PRO A 12 -4.66 16.54 5.32
N ALA A 13 -3.54 16.47 4.64
CA ALA A 13 -3.50 16.14 3.20
C ALA A 13 -4.08 14.75 2.91
N ALA A 14 -3.81 13.78 3.78
CA ALA A 14 -4.37 12.43 3.64
C ALA A 14 -5.88 12.41 3.84
N LEU A 15 -6.36 13.16 4.83
CA LEU A 15 -7.81 13.28 5.08
C LEU A 15 -8.51 13.95 3.92
N GLU A 16 -7.93 15.00 3.36
CA GLU A 16 -8.47 15.71 2.19
C GLU A 16 -8.56 14.77 0.97
N ALA A 17 -7.56 13.93 0.77
CA ALA A 17 -7.57 12.94 -0.31
C ALA A 17 -8.71 11.95 -0.13
N ALA A 18 -8.92 11.46 1.09
CA ALA A 18 -10.02 10.55 1.41
C ALA A 18 -11.37 11.21 1.15
N GLU A 19 -11.56 12.43 1.60
CA GLU A 19 -12.80 13.19 1.39
C GLU A 19 -13.08 13.45 -0.08
N ARG A 20 -12.06 13.75 -0.87
CA ARG A 20 -12.16 13.91 -2.32
C ARG A 20 -12.66 12.64 -2.99
N ASP A 21 -12.11 11.51 -2.62
CA ASP A 21 -12.50 10.22 -3.20
C ASP A 21 -13.94 9.84 -2.82
N VAL A 22 -14.35 10.12 -1.60
CA VAL A 22 -15.73 9.93 -1.17
C VAL A 22 -16.68 10.82 -1.98
N GLY A 23 -16.34 12.11 -2.12
CA GLY A 23 -17.13 13.07 -2.88
C GLY A 23 -17.24 12.72 -4.37
N ALA A 24 -16.21 12.09 -4.93
CA ALA A 24 -16.20 11.66 -6.33
C ALA A 24 -16.82 10.28 -6.55
N GLY A 25 -17.30 9.62 -5.51
CA GLY A 25 -17.91 8.29 -5.60
C GLY A 25 -16.90 7.14 -5.73
N ARG A 26 -15.61 7.40 -5.52
CA ARG A 26 -14.58 6.36 -5.59
C ARG A 26 -14.45 5.55 -4.32
N ALA A 27 -14.97 6.05 -3.21
CA ALA A 27 -15.00 5.34 -1.93
C ALA A 27 -16.35 5.59 -1.26
N PRO A 28 -16.92 4.60 -0.57
CA PRO A 28 -18.23 4.74 0.09
C PRO A 28 -18.16 5.59 1.36
N SER A 29 -17.00 5.66 2.02
CA SER A 29 -16.80 6.45 3.23
C SER A 29 -15.32 6.68 3.48
N VAL A 30 -15.01 7.63 4.37
CA VAL A 30 -13.63 7.88 4.80
C VAL A 30 -13.05 6.64 5.48
N SER A 31 -13.83 5.96 6.31
CA SER A 31 -13.39 4.70 6.95
C SER A 31 -13.02 3.63 5.93
N ALA A 32 -13.81 3.46 4.89
CA ALA A 32 -13.53 2.50 3.81
C ALA A 32 -12.27 2.88 3.04
N TRP A 33 -12.08 4.17 2.78
CA TRP A 33 -10.88 4.66 2.11
C TRP A 33 -9.61 4.38 2.94
N VAL A 34 -9.69 4.65 4.24
CA VAL A 34 -8.57 4.39 5.17
C VAL A 34 -8.29 2.88 5.25
N GLY A 35 -9.33 2.07 5.37
CA GLY A 35 -9.18 0.61 5.40
C GLY A 35 -8.50 0.08 4.15
N ALA A 36 -8.91 0.54 2.99
CA ALA A 36 -8.30 0.16 1.71
C ALA A 36 -6.84 0.59 1.63
N ALA A 37 -6.51 1.78 2.11
CA ALA A 37 -5.13 2.28 2.13
C ALA A 37 -4.24 1.42 3.03
N MET A 38 -4.77 1.00 4.19
CA MET A 38 -4.06 0.13 5.12
C MET A 38 -3.81 -1.25 4.51
N GLU A 39 -4.80 -1.81 3.84
CA GLU A 39 -4.67 -3.09 3.14
C GLU A 39 -3.63 -3.01 2.03
N GLU A 40 -3.66 -1.95 1.26
CA GLU A 40 -2.69 -1.72 0.19
C GLU A 40 -1.27 -1.63 0.74
N LYS A 41 -1.07 -0.89 1.84
CA LYS A 41 0.24 -0.79 2.48
C LYS A 41 0.70 -2.15 3.01
N ALA A 42 -0.19 -2.89 3.65
CA ALA A 42 0.14 -4.23 4.17
C ALA A 42 0.55 -5.17 3.04
N HIS A 43 -0.14 -5.12 1.91
CA HIS A 43 0.22 -5.90 0.72
C HIS A 43 1.62 -5.54 0.19
N ARG A 44 1.95 -4.26 0.14
CA ARG A 44 3.28 -3.80 -0.30
C ARG A 44 4.38 -4.32 0.60
N GLU A 45 4.18 -4.27 1.91
CA GLU A 45 5.16 -4.74 2.88
C GLU A 45 5.38 -6.26 2.73
N THR A 46 4.30 -7.02 2.60
CA THR A 46 4.38 -8.47 2.38
C THR A 46 5.14 -8.79 1.08
N LEU A 47 4.85 -8.06 0.02
CA LEU A 47 5.52 -8.24 -1.27
C LEU A 47 7.01 -7.92 -1.17
N LYS A 48 7.38 -6.87 -0.45
CA LYS A 48 8.78 -6.52 -0.22
C LYS A 48 9.51 -7.62 0.55
N GLU A 49 8.88 -8.19 1.56
CA GLU A 49 9.44 -9.28 2.34
C GLU A 49 9.68 -10.51 1.46
N LEU A 50 8.71 -10.85 0.64
CA LEU A 50 8.80 -11.98 -0.28
C LEU A 50 9.94 -11.78 -1.29
N LEU A 51 10.07 -10.60 -1.86
CA LEU A 51 11.15 -10.27 -2.79
C LEU A 51 12.51 -10.31 -2.11
N ALA A 52 12.60 -9.88 -0.86
CA ALA A 52 13.84 -9.95 -0.08
C ALA A 52 14.26 -11.41 0.15
N GLU A 53 13.31 -12.30 0.44
CA GLU A 53 13.57 -13.72 0.60
C GLU A 53 14.09 -14.35 -0.69
N ILE A 54 13.45 -14.03 -1.81
CA ILE A 54 13.87 -14.52 -3.14
C ILE A 54 15.29 -14.07 -3.44
N ARG A 55 15.63 -12.80 -3.16
CA ARG A 55 16.99 -12.28 -3.35
C ARG A 55 18.01 -13.00 -2.46
N GLY A 56 17.63 -13.33 -1.24
CA GLY A 56 18.46 -14.08 -0.31
C GLY A 56 18.80 -15.47 -0.81
N GLU A 57 17.86 -16.12 -1.51
CA GLU A 57 18.05 -17.46 -2.06
C GLU A 57 18.88 -17.48 -3.35
N ILE A 58 18.68 -16.51 -4.22
CA ILE A 58 19.29 -16.48 -5.56
C ILE A 58 20.38 -15.42 -5.71
N GLY A 59 20.71 -14.75 -4.61
CA GLY A 59 21.72 -13.69 -4.59
C GLY A 59 21.14 -12.31 -4.88
N PRO A 60 21.96 -11.25 -4.79
CA PRO A 60 21.50 -9.89 -5.01
C PRO A 60 21.02 -9.71 -6.45
N ALA A 61 19.92 -8.98 -6.60
CA ALA A 61 19.37 -8.65 -7.90
C ALA A 61 20.35 -7.75 -8.67
N THR A 62 20.43 -7.95 -9.98
CA THR A 62 21.20 -7.06 -10.85
C THR A 62 20.47 -5.72 -10.93
N GLU A 63 21.17 -4.68 -11.37
CA GLU A 63 20.57 -3.36 -11.57
C GLU A 63 19.41 -3.42 -12.55
N GLU A 64 19.54 -4.23 -13.59
CA GLU A 64 18.51 -4.44 -14.59
C GLU A 64 17.27 -5.12 -14.00
N GLU A 65 17.48 -6.15 -13.19
CA GLU A 65 16.39 -6.85 -12.50
C GLU A 65 15.66 -5.94 -11.52
N THR A 66 16.40 -5.12 -10.79
CA THR A 66 15.85 -4.15 -9.87
C THR A 66 15.01 -3.11 -10.61
N ARG A 67 15.47 -2.64 -11.74
CA ARG A 67 14.75 -1.68 -12.57
C ARG A 67 13.46 -2.28 -13.12
N TRP A 68 13.52 -3.50 -13.59
CA TRP A 68 12.36 -4.23 -14.08
C TRP A 68 11.32 -4.41 -12.97
N ALA A 69 11.75 -4.85 -11.79
CA ALA A 69 10.86 -5.04 -10.64
C ALA A 69 10.16 -3.75 -10.23
N ARG A 70 10.88 -2.64 -10.21
CA ARG A 70 10.31 -1.32 -9.92
C ARG A 70 9.26 -0.91 -10.95
N SER A 71 9.55 -1.16 -12.21
CA SER A 71 8.64 -0.83 -13.30
C SER A 71 7.33 -1.64 -13.22
N VAL A 72 7.44 -2.94 -12.96
CA VAL A 72 6.28 -3.84 -12.88
C VAL A 72 5.47 -3.61 -11.62
N LEU A 73 6.14 -3.38 -10.48
CA LEU A 73 5.48 -3.25 -9.19
C LEU A 73 5.12 -1.81 -8.81
N GLY A 74 5.56 -0.84 -9.57
CA GLY A 74 5.29 0.57 -9.30
C GLY A 74 6.02 1.10 -8.06
N LEU A 75 7.17 0.57 -7.79
CA LEU A 75 7.98 0.97 -6.62
C LEU A 75 8.89 2.16 -6.92
#